data_bf9f07cb627ba9d481e7cf3d46ec8213
#
_entry.id   bf9f07cb627ba9d481e7cf3d46ec8213
#
_cell.length_a   1.000
_cell.length_b   1.000
_cell.length_c   1.000
_cell.angle_alpha   90.00
_cell.angle_beta   90.00
_cell.angle_gamma   90.00
#
_symmetry.space_group_name_H-M   'P 1'
#
loop_
_entity.id
_entity.type
_entity.pdbx_description
1 polymer ?
#
loop_
_entity_poly.entity_id
_entity_poly.type
_entity_poly.pdbx_seq_one_letter_code
_entity_poly.pdbx_strand_id
1 'polypeptide(L)'
;MASMRDIKRRKQSVSSTQQITKAMKLVSTVKLQKARSKAEQTTPYFNAMYNTICSMLAKAGAVNNKYLSDNGSDKIGVIVITSNRGLAGGYNSNIVKMITGSNMKPEDVKLYVIGHKGGDSLAHKGYVVEKDYSPVMEAPTYADAMAICKDVLDAYKSGEIGQIYLVYTHFKNTVSQIPKLMKLLPAEVAEEDVEAAKSSSAEALMNFEPNEEEALDLIVPKYVTSLVYGALVEAVASENGARMQAMDSATNNAEEIISDLSLKYNRARQGSITQELTEIIAGAEALS
;
A
#
# COMPACT_ATOMS: atom_id res chain seq x y z
N MET A 1 -32.33 -30.94 7.03
CA MET A 1 -31.09 -30.94 7.85
C MET A 1 -29.90 -31.24 6.92
N ALA A 2 -28.74 -30.60 7.15
CA ALA A 2 -27.55 -30.92 6.34
C ALA A 2 -27.14 -32.38 6.58
N SER A 3 -26.88 -33.13 5.51
CA SER A 3 -26.43 -34.51 5.58
C SER A 3 -25.06 -34.59 6.26
N MET A 4 -24.78 -35.67 7.00
CA MET A 4 -23.46 -35.97 7.56
C MET A 4 -22.32 -35.83 6.52
N ARG A 5 -22.62 -36.24 5.28
CA ARG A 5 -21.70 -36.13 4.13
C ARG A 5 -21.39 -34.71 3.77
N ASP A 6 -22.39 -33.81 3.81
CA ASP A 6 -22.21 -32.37 3.52
C ASP A 6 -21.39 -31.68 4.59
N ILE A 7 -21.63 -32.00 5.87
CA ILE A 7 -20.84 -31.45 7.00
C ILE A 7 -19.38 -31.88 6.86
N LYS A 8 -19.11 -33.16 6.55
CA LYS A 8 -17.77 -33.68 6.35
C LYS A 8 -17.05 -32.97 5.19
N ARG A 9 -17.74 -32.79 4.04
CA ARG A 9 -17.19 -32.09 2.87
C ARG A 9 -16.86 -30.66 3.18
N ARG A 10 -17.77 -29.95 3.86
CA ARG A 10 -17.56 -28.55 4.27
C ARG A 10 -16.38 -28.42 5.24
N LYS A 11 -16.26 -29.33 6.22
CA LYS A 11 -15.13 -29.36 7.15
C LYS A 11 -13.79 -29.52 6.40
N GLN A 12 -13.72 -30.44 5.43
CA GLN A 12 -12.52 -30.63 4.61
C GLN A 12 -12.17 -29.38 3.78
N SER A 13 -13.16 -28.73 3.16
CA SER A 13 -12.95 -27.50 2.40
C SER A 13 -12.39 -26.38 3.27
N VAL A 14 -12.96 -26.15 4.47
CA VAL A 14 -12.47 -25.15 5.41
C VAL A 14 -11.08 -25.48 5.93
N SER A 15 -10.77 -26.76 6.18
CA SER A 15 -9.43 -27.20 6.59
C SER A 15 -8.39 -26.92 5.51
N SER A 16 -8.72 -27.17 4.23
CA SER A 16 -7.82 -26.82 3.12
C SER A 16 -7.60 -25.31 3.02
N THR A 17 -8.66 -24.51 3.20
CA THR A 17 -8.56 -23.05 3.23
C THR A 17 -7.66 -22.58 4.37
N GLN A 18 -7.79 -23.15 5.56
CA GLN A 18 -6.94 -22.84 6.72
C GLN A 18 -5.45 -23.10 6.42
N GLN A 19 -5.13 -24.21 5.75
CA GLN A 19 -3.74 -24.51 5.37
C GLN A 19 -3.19 -23.47 4.39
N ILE A 20 -4.00 -23.05 3.42
CA ILE A 20 -3.62 -22.02 2.43
C ILE A 20 -3.38 -20.69 3.15
N THR A 21 -4.30 -20.22 4.01
CA THR A 21 -4.16 -18.94 4.73
C THR A 21 -2.95 -18.94 5.65
N LYS A 22 -2.67 -20.08 6.32
CA LYS A 22 -1.48 -20.25 7.15
C LYS A 22 -0.19 -20.14 6.34
N ALA A 23 -0.13 -20.78 5.17
CA ALA A 23 1.02 -20.68 4.27
C ALA A 23 1.20 -19.25 3.75
N MET A 24 0.11 -18.57 3.36
CA MET A 24 0.15 -17.17 2.91
C MET A 24 0.60 -16.21 4.01
N LYS A 25 0.21 -16.44 5.28
CA LYS A 25 0.71 -15.70 6.44
C LYS A 25 2.24 -15.81 6.54
N LEU A 26 2.79 -17.02 6.46
CA LEU A 26 4.24 -17.24 6.53
C LEU A 26 5.00 -16.55 5.39
N VAL A 27 4.53 -16.66 4.16
CA VAL A 27 5.13 -15.98 3.00
C VAL A 27 5.10 -14.46 3.19
N SER A 28 3.98 -13.90 3.64
CA SER A 28 3.83 -12.47 3.90
C SER A 28 4.77 -11.99 5.01
N THR A 29 4.97 -12.79 6.06
CA THR A 29 5.92 -12.50 7.15
C THR A 29 7.35 -12.37 6.63
N VAL A 30 7.80 -13.30 5.79
CA VAL A 30 9.15 -13.25 5.21
C VAL A 30 9.32 -12.03 4.29
N LYS A 31 8.31 -11.74 3.45
CA LYS A 31 8.33 -10.57 2.58
C LYS A 31 8.33 -9.27 3.38
N LEU A 32 7.56 -9.19 4.46
CA LEU A 32 7.54 -8.05 5.37
C LEU A 32 8.93 -7.80 5.99
N GLN A 33 9.59 -8.84 6.49
CA GLN A 33 10.93 -8.70 7.06
C GLN A 33 11.95 -8.15 6.05
N LYS A 34 11.93 -8.66 4.81
CA LYS A 34 12.80 -8.16 3.74
C LYS A 34 12.51 -6.70 3.39
N ALA A 35 11.24 -6.34 3.27
CA ALA A 35 10.84 -4.96 2.97
C ALA A 35 11.22 -4.01 4.10
N ARG A 36 11.02 -4.41 5.35
CA ARG A 36 11.42 -3.63 6.53
C ARG A 36 12.92 -3.37 6.57
N SER A 37 13.74 -4.41 6.39
CA SER A 37 15.20 -4.25 6.34
C SER A 37 15.63 -3.29 5.23
N LYS A 38 14.98 -3.34 4.07
CA LYS A 38 15.24 -2.42 2.96
C LYS A 38 14.83 -0.98 3.30
N ALA A 39 13.69 -0.78 3.97
CA ALA A 39 13.24 0.53 4.43
C ALA A 39 14.22 1.14 5.44
N GLU A 40 14.67 0.35 6.43
CA GLU A 40 15.66 0.78 7.43
C GLU A 40 16.99 1.20 6.78
N GLN A 41 17.42 0.54 5.71
CA GLN A 41 18.65 0.89 4.97
C GLN A 41 18.50 2.18 4.14
N THR A 42 17.29 2.51 3.66
CA THR A 42 17.07 3.69 2.81
C THR A 42 16.77 4.96 3.61
N THR A 43 16.27 4.83 4.83
CA THR A 43 15.90 5.96 5.70
C THR A 43 17.03 6.99 5.92
N PRO A 44 18.31 6.61 6.17
CA PRO A 44 19.38 7.58 6.34
C PRO A 44 19.62 8.45 5.10
N TYR A 45 19.56 7.85 3.90
CA TYR A 45 19.71 8.59 2.64
C TYR A 45 18.56 9.59 2.44
N PHE A 46 17.32 9.15 2.70
CA PHE A 46 16.15 9.99 2.63
C PHE A 46 16.25 11.21 3.55
N ASN A 47 16.62 10.99 4.82
CA ASN A 47 16.78 12.08 5.80
C ASN A 47 17.88 13.06 5.39
N ALA A 48 19.02 12.56 4.87
CA ALA A 48 20.09 13.39 4.39
C ALA A 48 19.65 14.28 3.22
N MET A 49 18.91 13.72 2.24
CA MET A 49 18.36 14.47 1.11
C MET A 49 17.35 15.52 1.55
N TYR A 50 16.44 15.18 2.46
CA TYR A 50 15.46 16.12 3.01
C TYR A 50 16.15 17.30 3.71
N ASN A 51 17.09 17.02 4.62
CA ASN A 51 17.85 18.04 5.34
C ASN A 51 18.66 18.94 4.38
N THR A 52 19.21 18.38 3.31
CA THR A 52 19.94 19.14 2.29
C THR A 52 19.00 20.13 1.60
N ILE A 53 17.79 19.71 1.22
CA ILE A 53 16.81 20.60 0.58
C ILE A 53 16.33 21.66 1.54
N CYS A 54 16.00 21.31 2.80
CA CYS A 54 15.64 22.29 3.81
C CYS A 54 16.73 23.38 3.96
N SER A 55 18.01 22.95 4.01
CA SER A 55 19.15 23.86 4.11
C SER A 55 19.33 24.73 2.86
N MET A 56 19.08 24.18 1.66
CA MET A 56 19.13 24.95 0.41
C MET A 56 18.03 26.00 0.37
N LEU A 57 16.79 25.61 0.65
CA LEU A 57 15.64 26.53 0.66
C LEU A 57 15.76 27.59 1.74
N ALA A 58 16.35 27.24 2.90
CA ALA A 58 16.61 28.18 3.98
C ALA A 58 17.59 29.30 3.57
N LYS A 59 18.55 29.02 2.66
CA LYS A 59 19.59 29.95 2.21
C LYS A 59 19.22 30.65 0.90
N ALA A 60 18.54 29.95 -0.01
CA ALA A 60 18.17 30.49 -1.31
C ALA A 60 17.11 31.60 -1.25
N GLY A 61 16.45 31.80 -0.12
CA GLY A 61 15.38 32.80 0.02
C GLY A 61 14.20 32.56 -0.94
N ALA A 62 13.64 33.63 -1.51
CA ALA A 62 12.54 33.54 -2.47
C ALA A 62 13.08 33.27 -3.90
N VAL A 63 13.61 32.08 -4.14
CA VAL A 63 14.05 31.67 -5.48
C VAL A 63 12.83 31.31 -6.32
N ASN A 64 12.69 31.95 -7.48
CA ASN A 64 11.66 31.62 -8.45
C ASN A 64 12.11 30.37 -9.23
N ASN A 65 11.75 29.20 -8.71
CA ASN A 65 12.08 27.92 -9.34
C ASN A 65 10.80 27.22 -9.81
N LYS A 66 10.84 26.60 -10.99
CA LYS A 66 9.72 25.89 -11.62
C LYS A 66 9.11 24.75 -10.78
N TYR A 67 9.84 24.22 -9.79
CA TYR A 67 9.35 23.16 -8.90
C TYR A 67 8.79 23.68 -7.58
N LEU A 68 8.96 24.98 -7.30
CA LEU A 68 8.49 25.64 -6.09
C LEU A 68 7.27 26.53 -6.35
N SER A 69 7.08 26.97 -7.59
CA SER A 69 5.98 27.83 -8.01
C SER A 69 4.91 27.05 -8.77
N ASP A 70 3.67 27.57 -8.72
CA ASP A 70 2.57 27.06 -9.52
C ASP A 70 2.83 27.35 -11.01
N ASN A 71 2.62 26.33 -11.85
CA ASN A 71 2.78 26.46 -13.31
C ASN A 71 1.47 26.85 -14.02
N GLY A 72 0.38 27.12 -13.27
CA GLY A 72 -0.90 27.60 -13.79
C GLY A 72 -1.81 26.52 -14.42
N SER A 73 -1.47 25.25 -14.29
CA SER A 73 -2.34 24.16 -14.75
C SER A 73 -3.22 23.62 -13.62
N ASP A 74 -4.52 23.51 -13.84
CA ASP A 74 -5.47 22.93 -12.88
C ASP A 74 -5.44 21.41 -12.82
N LYS A 75 -4.71 20.73 -13.72
CA LYS A 75 -4.63 19.26 -13.76
C LYS A 75 -3.68 18.74 -12.69
N ILE A 76 -4.06 17.60 -12.11
CA ILE A 76 -3.36 16.98 -10.99
C ILE A 76 -2.80 15.63 -11.43
N GLY A 77 -1.50 15.42 -11.30
CA GLY A 77 -0.88 14.11 -11.42
C GLY A 77 -0.86 13.39 -10.08
N VAL A 78 -1.39 12.19 -10.01
CA VAL A 78 -1.41 11.39 -8.77
C VAL A 78 -0.68 10.08 -8.98
N ILE A 79 0.42 9.89 -8.25
CA ILE A 79 1.12 8.61 -8.15
C ILE A 79 0.41 7.77 -7.09
N VAL A 80 -0.20 6.66 -7.50
CA VAL A 80 -1.01 5.81 -6.62
C VAL A 80 -0.32 4.47 -6.40
N ILE A 81 0.05 4.17 -5.15
CA ILE A 81 0.71 2.92 -4.80
C ILE A 81 -0.29 2.00 -4.09
N THR A 82 -0.60 0.88 -4.73
CA THR A 82 -1.47 -0.19 -4.21
C THR A 82 -0.87 -1.55 -4.50
N SER A 83 -1.57 -2.64 -4.20
CA SER A 83 -1.07 -3.99 -4.48
C SER A 83 -1.56 -4.54 -5.82
N ASN A 84 -0.82 -5.51 -6.36
CA ASN A 84 -1.25 -6.29 -7.52
C ASN A 84 -2.27 -7.36 -7.14
N ARG A 85 -2.25 -7.83 -5.89
CA ARG A 85 -3.08 -8.95 -5.42
C ARG A 85 -3.99 -8.51 -4.29
N GLY A 86 -5.15 -9.16 -4.17
CA GLY A 86 -6.06 -8.96 -3.05
C GLY A 86 -5.61 -9.63 -1.75
N LEU A 87 -6.56 -9.86 -0.86
CA LEU A 87 -6.39 -10.55 0.42
C LEU A 87 -5.47 -9.81 1.41
N ALA A 88 -5.34 -8.50 1.26
CA ALA A 88 -4.57 -7.61 2.15
C ALA A 88 -5.49 -6.73 3.03
N GLY A 89 -6.63 -7.27 3.45
CA GLY A 89 -7.59 -6.52 4.27
C GLY A 89 -8.04 -5.22 3.60
N GLY A 90 -8.02 -4.12 4.36
CA GLY A 90 -8.41 -2.78 3.89
C GLY A 90 -7.33 -2.01 3.12
N TYR A 91 -6.15 -2.58 2.90
CA TYR A 91 -4.99 -1.88 2.31
C TYR A 91 -5.34 -1.10 1.04
N ASN A 92 -5.87 -1.78 0.00
CA ASN A 92 -6.21 -1.14 -1.27
C ASN A 92 -7.43 -0.20 -1.15
N SER A 93 -8.47 -0.64 -0.45
CA SER A 93 -9.71 0.15 -0.31
C SER A 93 -9.49 1.46 0.44
N ASN A 94 -8.56 1.52 1.38
CA ASN A 94 -8.25 2.75 2.12
C ASN A 94 -7.56 3.78 1.22
N ILE A 95 -6.65 3.38 0.34
CA ILE A 95 -6.04 4.26 -0.67
C ILE A 95 -7.10 4.80 -1.63
N VAL A 96 -7.96 3.93 -2.16
CA VAL A 96 -9.04 4.35 -3.05
C VAL A 96 -10.00 5.33 -2.36
N LYS A 97 -10.38 5.05 -1.10
CA LYS A 97 -11.23 5.96 -0.31
C LYS A 97 -10.56 7.31 -0.06
N MET A 98 -9.25 7.35 0.17
CA MET A 98 -8.50 8.59 0.37
C MET A 98 -8.56 9.48 -0.88
N ILE A 99 -8.36 8.91 -2.07
CA ILE A 99 -8.46 9.66 -3.32
C ILE A 99 -9.88 10.11 -3.59
N THR A 100 -10.86 9.22 -3.48
CA THR A 100 -12.28 9.56 -3.75
C THR A 100 -12.91 10.44 -2.68
N GLY A 101 -12.36 10.49 -1.48
CA GLY A 101 -12.78 11.38 -0.40
C GLY A 101 -12.05 12.72 -0.39
N SER A 102 -11.03 12.90 -1.22
CA SER A 102 -10.39 14.19 -1.44
C SER A 102 -11.22 15.04 -2.42
N ASN A 103 -10.91 16.34 -2.46
CA ASN A 103 -11.58 17.27 -3.39
C ASN A 103 -11.09 17.12 -4.85
N MET A 104 -10.38 16.03 -5.20
CA MET A 104 -9.83 15.78 -6.53
C MET A 104 -10.90 15.18 -7.42
N LYS A 105 -11.39 15.95 -8.40
CA LYS A 105 -12.39 15.48 -9.36
C LYS A 105 -11.76 14.52 -10.37
N PRO A 106 -12.46 13.44 -10.78
CA PRO A 106 -11.92 12.48 -11.76
C PRO A 106 -11.45 13.11 -13.08
N GLU A 107 -12.13 14.17 -13.53
CA GLU A 107 -11.85 14.89 -14.77
C GLU A 107 -10.53 15.70 -14.74
N ASP A 108 -10.06 16.07 -13.53
CA ASP A 108 -8.86 16.88 -13.33
C ASP A 108 -7.63 16.05 -12.96
N VAL A 109 -7.82 14.74 -12.74
CA VAL A 109 -6.78 13.86 -12.22
C VAL A 109 -6.26 12.91 -13.30
N LYS A 110 -4.94 12.87 -13.45
CA LYS A 110 -4.21 11.85 -14.22
C LYS A 110 -3.51 10.89 -13.25
N LEU A 111 -3.81 9.60 -13.34
CA LEU A 111 -3.26 8.59 -12.46
C LEU A 111 -2.03 7.92 -13.07
N TYR A 112 -0.95 7.88 -12.29
CA TYR A 112 0.23 7.05 -12.50
C TYR A 112 0.15 5.89 -11.52
N VAL A 113 -0.29 4.74 -11.99
CA VAL A 113 -0.71 3.63 -11.12
C VAL A 113 0.43 2.65 -10.89
N ILE A 114 0.63 2.28 -9.64
CA ILE A 114 1.53 1.23 -9.21
C ILE A 114 0.71 0.25 -8.38
N GLY A 115 0.35 -0.89 -9.01
CA GLY A 115 -0.53 -1.91 -8.43
C GLY A 115 -1.94 -1.93 -9.01
N HIS A 116 -2.27 -3.02 -9.68
CA HIS A 116 -3.52 -3.20 -10.43
C HIS A 116 -4.79 -2.95 -9.60
N LYS A 117 -4.82 -3.36 -8.30
CA LYS A 117 -6.05 -3.28 -7.50
C LYS A 117 -6.57 -1.87 -7.28
N GLY A 118 -5.68 -0.91 -7.10
CA GLY A 118 -6.07 0.50 -7.00
C GLY A 118 -6.44 1.09 -8.35
N GLY A 119 -5.63 0.81 -9.38
CA GLY A 119 -5.86 1.27 -10.74
C GLY A 119 -7.22 0.85 -11.27
N ASP A 120 -7.53 -0.45 -11.23
CA ASP A 120 -8.81 -1.00 -11.64
C ASP A 120 -9.98 -0.33 -10.89
N SER A 121 -9.85 -0.22 -9.56
CA SER A 121 -10.91 0.37 -8.73
C SER A 121 -11.14 1.84 -9.01
N LEU A 122 -10.10 2.62 -9.29
CA LEU A 122 -10.19 4.05 -9.62
C LEU A 122 -10.68 4.26 -11.06
N ALA A 123 -10.24 3.44 -12.01
CA ALA A 123 -10.73 3.47 -13.40
C ALA A 123 -12.24 3.22 -13.46
N HIS A 124 -12.77 2.26 -12.69
CA HIS A 124 -14.21 2.04 -12.56
C HIS A 124 -14.98 3.22 -11.94
N LYS A 125 -14.28 4.13 -11.27
CA LYS A 125 -14.87 5.37 -10.69
C LYS A 125 -14.67 6.58 -11.60
N GLY A 126 -14.21 6.40 -12.82
CA GLY A 126 -14.08 7.43 -13.85
C GLY A 126 -12.75 8.18 -13.85
N TYR A 127 -11.76 7.76 -13.04
CA TYR A 127 -10.42 8.36 -13.09
C TYR A 127 -9.63 7.85 -14.31
N VAL A 128 -8.88 8.75 -14.95
CA VAL A 128 -8.06 8.41 -16.12
C VAL A 128 -6.70 7.86 -15.65
N VAL A 129 -6.40 6.63 -16.08
CA VAL A 129 -5.08 6.03 -15.88
C VAL A 129 -4.19 6.44 -17.05
N GLU A 130 -3.21 7.30 -16.78
CA GLU A 130 -2.26 7.78 -17.78
C GLU A 130 -1.19 6.72 -18.05
N LYS A 131 -0.67 6.10 -16.99
CA LYS A 131 0.36 5.08 -17.11
C LYS A 131 0.31 4.06 -15.97
N ASP A 132 0.58 2.80 -16.30
CA ASP A 132 0.57 1.67 -15.35
C ASP A 132 2.00 1.13 -15.17
N TYR A 133 2.45 1.14 -13.90
CA TYR A 133 3.74 0.63 -13.44
C TYR A 133 3.57 -0.55 -12.47
N SER A 134 2.46 -1.25 -12.53
CA SER A 134 2.12 -2.34 -11.59
C SER A 134 3.20 -3.41 -11.44
N PRO A 135 3.99 -3.79 -12.46
CA PRO A 135 5.07 -4.77 -12.30
C PRO A 135 6.12 -4.38 -11.25
N VAL A 136 6.32 -3.08 -11.03
CA VAL A 136 7.30 -2.55 -10.05
C VAL A 136 7.03 -3.01 -8.61
N MET A 137 5.75 -3.28 -8.25
CA MET A 137 5.37 -3.66 -6.88
C MET A 137 5.98 -4.99 -6.39
N GLU A 138 6.45 -5.85 -7.28
CA GLU A 138 7.01 -7.15 -6.84
C GLU A 138 8.39 -7.00 -6.17
N ALA A 139 9.24 -6.13 -6.72
CA ALA A 139 10.58 -5.86 -6.20
C ALA A 139 11.05 -4.45 -6.59
N PRO A 140 10.54 -3.38 -5.97
CA PRO A 140 10.85 -2.02 -6.37
C PRO A 140 12.34 -1.69 -6.22
N THR A 141 12.89 -1.07 -7.26
CA THR A 141 14.27 -0.54 -7.29
C THR A 141 14.25 0.98 -7.38
N TYR A 142 15.40 1.61 -7.09
CA TYR A 142 15.54 3.05 -7.27
C TYR A 142 15.42 3.46 -8.76
N ALA A 143 15.86 2.59 -9.67
CA ALA A 143 15.72 2.81 -11.11
C ALA A 143 14.25 2.86 -11.55
N ASP A 144 13.39 2.02 -10.96
CA ASP A 144 11.95 2.07 -11.22
C ASP A 144 11.35 3.40 -10.76
N ALA A 145 11.72 3.85 -9.56
CA ALA A 145 11.29 5.15 -9.05
C ALA A 145 11.75 6.30 -9.96
N MET A 146 12.98 6.24 -10.49
CA MET A 146 13.49 7.20 -11.47
C MET A 146 12.66 7.22 -12.75
N ALA A 147 12.29 6.05 -13.28
CA ALA A 147 11.48 5.95 -14.49
C ALA A 147 10.07 6.55 -14.29
N ILE A 148 9.43 6.23 -13.15
CA ILE A 148 8.13 6.79 -12.80
C ILE A 148 8.21 8.31 -12.65
N CYS A 149 9.18 8.79 -11.86
CA CYS A 149 9.36 10.22 -11.62
C CYS A 149 9.71 11.00 -12.89
N LYS A 150 10.48 10.41 -13.80
CA LYS A 150 10.79 11.04 -15.08
C LYS A 150 9.52 11.36 -15.86
N ASP A 151 8.64 10.39 -16.06
CA ASP A 151 7.40 10.60 -16.81
C ASP A 151 6.49 11.65 -16.16
N VAL A 152 6.34 11.60 -14.82
CA VAL A 152 5.50 12.54 -14.08
C VAL A 152 6.11 13.95 -14.08
N LEU A 153 7.43 14.07 -13.92
CA LEU A 153 8.13 15.36 -13.93
C LEU A 153 8.17 15.97 -15.33
N ASP A 154 8.23 15.16 -16.38
CA ASP A 154 8.18 15.65 -17.76
C ASP A 154 6.78 16.20 -18.09
N ALA A 155 5.71 15.55 -17.61
CA ALA A 155 4.33 16.07 -17.70
C ALA A 155 4.15 17.38 -16.89
N TYR A 156 4.81 17.50 -15.74
CA TYR A 156 4.80 18.73 -14.93
C TYR A 156 5.54 19.88 -15.63
N LYS A 157 6.73 19.61 -16.20
CA LYS A 157 7.53 20.60 -16.94
C LYS A 157 6.84 21.09 -18.21
N SER A 158 6.08 20.22 -18.89
CA SER A 158 5.31 20.58 -20.09
C SER A 158 4.06 21.40 -19.79
N GLY A 159 3.69 21.58 -18.51
CA GLY A 159 2.45 22.26 -18.09
C GLY A 159 1.19 21.40 -18.24
N GLU A 160 1.34 20.12 -18.55
CA GLU A 160 0.22 19.19 -18.67
C GLU A 160 -0.45 18.91 -17.31
N ILE A 161 0.32 18.92 -16.23
CA ILE A 161 -0.13 18.83 -14.84
C ILE A 161 0.49 19.95 -14.02
N GLY A 162 -0.29 20.55 -13.11
CA GLY A 162 0.15 21.66 -12.25
C GLY A 162 0.54 21.25 -10.85
N GLN A 163 0.07 20.09 -10.42
CA GLN A 163 0.38 19.57 -9.10
C GLN A 163 0.67 18.06 -9.18
N ILE A 164 1.56 17.59 -8.31
CA ILE A 164 1.88 16.17 -8.19
C ILE A 164 1.62 15.72 -6.76
N TYR A 165 0.80 14.68 -6.61
CA TYR A 165 0.54 14.02 -5.34
C TYR A 165 1.01 12.58 -5.37
N LEU A 166 1.43 12.10 -4.20
CA LEU A 166 1.78 10.72 -3.93
C LEU A 166 0.81 10.14 -2.91
N VAL A 167 0.15 9.03 -3.26
CA VAL A 167 -0.78 8.33 -2.38
C VAL A 167 -0.26 6.93 -2.13
N TYR A 168 0.06 6.64 -0.89
CA TYR A 168 0.64 5.37 -0.47
C TYR A 168 0.24 5.02 0.96
N THR A 169 0.58 3.83 1.42
CA THR A 169 0.37 3.42 2.81
C THR A 169 1.69 3.42 3.57
N HIS A 170 1.81 4.33 4.53
CA HIS A 170 2.95 4.40 5.45
C HIS A 170 2.95 3.21 6.42
N PHE A 171 4.11 2.59 6.57
CA PHE A 171 4.31 1.48 7.49
C PHE A 171 4.70 1.99 8.89
N LYS A 172 3.73 2.09 9.79
CA LYS A 172 4.00 2.45 11.19
C LYS A 172 4.49 1.24 12.00
N ASN A 173 3.78 0.11 11.90
CA ASN A 173 4.12 -1.18 12.50
C ASN A 173 3.29 -2.30 11.84
N THR A 174 3.48 -3.54 12.29
CA THR A 174 2.79 -4.73 11.74
C THR A 174 1.27 -4.70 11.91
N VAL A 175 0.75 -3.94 12.87
CA VAL A 175 -0.68 -3.84 13.18
C VAL A 175 -1.32 -2.61 12.55
N SER A 176 -0.55 -1.53 12.41
CA SER A 176 -1.05 -0.24 11.94
C SER A 176 -0.33 0.21 10.68
N GLN A 177 -1.08 0.29 9.58
CA GLN A 177 -0.67 0.85 8.31
C GLN A 177 -1.57 2.06 8.01
N ILE A 178 -0.96 3.21 7.75
CA ILE A 178 -1.66 4.50 7.65
C ILE A 178 -1.59 4.98 6.20
N PRO A 179 -2.72 5.09 5.49
CA PRO A 179 -2.74 5.71 4.17
C PRO A 179 -2.34 7.18 4.29
N LYS A 180 -1.49 7.64 3.37
CA LYS A 180 -1.03 9.03 3.30
C LYS A 180 -1.25 9.60 1.91
N LEU A 181 -1.68 10.84 1.86
CA LEU A 181 -1.69 11.70 0.68
C LEU A 181 -0.63 12.77 0.92
N MET A 182 0.37 12.83 0.05
CA MET A 182 1.49 13.75 0.14
C MET A 182 1.59 14.56 -1.14
N LYS A 183 1.63 15.88 -1.04
CA LYS A 183 1.95 16.75 -2.16
C LYS A 183 3.46 16.70 -2.41
N LEU A 184 3.85 16.40 -3.64
CA LEU A 184 5.24 16.37 -4.06
C LEU A 184 5.67 17.67 -4.74
N LEU A 185 4.82 18.19 -5.64
CA LEU A 185 5.06 19.44 -6.36
C LEU A 185 3.76 20.25 -6.47
N PRO A 186 3.84 21.58 -6.42
CA PRO A 186 5.01 22.38 -5.98
C PRO A 186 5.51 21.90 -4.63
N ALA A 187 6.84 21.87 -4.45
CA ALA A 187 7.45 21.36 -3.22
C ALA A 187 7.18 22.35 -2.08
N GLU A 188 6.46 21.88 -1.08
CA GLU A 188 6.23 22.61 0.17
C GLU A 188 7.12 21.99 1.25
N VAL A 189 8.05 22.79 1.76
CA VAL A 189 8.83 22.43 2.94
C VAL A 189 8.22 23.15 4.13
N ALA A 190 8.03 22.44 5.24
CA ALA A 190 7.47 23.05 6.45
C ALA A 190 8.36 24.23 6.89
N GLU A 191 7.75 25.38 7.15
CA GLU A 191 8.47 26.59 7.60
C GLU A 191 9.30 26.30 8.85
N GLU A 192 8.79 25.47 9.75
CA GLU A 192 9.47 25.03 10.97
C GLU A 192 10.79 24.28 10.66
N ASP A 193 10.81 23.42 9.64
CA ASP A 193 12.01 22.68 9.23
C ASP A 193 13.03 23.59 8.53
N VAL A 194 12.56 24.60 7.79
CA VAL A 194 13.40 25.62 7.18
C VAL A 194 14.01 26.52 8.26
N GLU A 195 13.25 26.92 9.29
CA GLU A 195 13.75 27.70 10.43
C GLU A 195 14.73 26.89 11.28
N ALA A 196 14.45 25.62 11.54
CA ALA A 196 15.37 24.72 12.21
C ALA A 196 16.69 24.56 11.43
N ALA A 197 16.61 24.44 10.10
CA ALA A 197 17.77 24.40 9.21
C ALA A 197 18.57 25.75 9.24
N LYS A 198 17.88 26.89 9.29
CA LYS A 198 18.53 28.19 9.47
C LYS A 198 19.33 28.28 10.76
N SER A 199 18.77 27.78 11.85
CA SER A 199 19.42 27.80 13.16
C SER A 199 20.60 26.84 13.29
N SER A 200 20.51 25.67 12.66
CA SER A 200 21.55 24.63 12.71
C SER A 200 22.68 24.82 11.68
N SER A 201 22.40 25.49 10.56
CA SER A 201 23.37 25.71 9.46
C SER A 201 24.03 27.11 9.48
N ALA A 202 23.90 27.87 10.57
CA ALA A 202 24.46 29.23 10.66
C ALA A 202 25.99 29.30 10.42
N GLU A 203 26.71 28.19 10.63
CA GLU A 203 28.19 28.13 10.46
C GLU A 203 28.66 27.49 9.14
N ALA A 204 27.79 26.77 8.40
CA ALA A 204 28.21 26.13 7.15
C ALA A 204 27.97 27.07 5.96
N LEU A 205 29.04 27.61 5.39
CA LEU A 205 29.02 28.29 4.10
C LEU A 205 28.65 27.27 3.01
N MET A 206 27.41 27.30 2.55
CA MET A 206 26.97 26.49 1.40
C MET A 206 27.13 27.37 0.15
N ASN A 207 28.07 27.03 -0.71
CA ASN A 207 28.25 27.67 -2.02
C ASN A 207 27.53 26.86 -3.07
N PHE A 208 26.75 27.51 -3.92
CA PHE A 208 26.04 26.88 -5.03
C PHE A 208 26.88 27.08 -6.30
N GLU A 209 27.12 25.96 -7.02
CA GLU A 209 27.81 25.97 -8.30
C GLU A 209 26.95 25.32 -9.37
N PRO A 210 26.66 25.99 -10.49
CA PRO A 210 27.07 27.35 -10.84
C PRO A 210 26.23 28.44 -10.19
N ASN A 211 24.96 28.15 -9.81
CA ASN A 211 24.04 29.05 -9.12
C ASN A 211 22.94 28.29 -8.38
N GLU A 212 22.13 28.98 -7.59
CA GLU A 212 21.08 28.39 -6.74
C GLU A 212 19.96 27.75 -7.55
N GLU A 213 19.56 28.35 -8.68
CA GLU A 213 18.46 27.88 -9.52
C GLU A 213 18.82 26.55 -10.20
N GLU A 214 20.00 26.46 -10.80
CA GLU A 214 20.48 25.23 -11.44
C GLU A 214 20.72 24.12 -10.41
N ALA A 215 21.20 24.44 -9.21
CA ALA A 215 21.36 23.48 -8.14
C ALA A 215 20.01 22.90 -7.68
N LEU A 216 18.96 23.74 -7.55
CA LEU A 216 17.60 23.29 -7.24
C LEU A 216 17.01 22.45 -8.37
N ASP A 217 17.25 22.81 -9.63
CA ASP A 217 16.81 22.06 -10.79
C ASP A 217 17.38 20.64 -10.86
N LEU A 218 18.56 20.43 -10.30
CA LEU A 218 19.21 19.12 -10.21
C LEU A 218 18.77 18.31 -8.99
N ILE A 219 18.53 18.96 -7.85
CA ILE A 219 18.31 18.26 -6.59
C ILE A 219 16.84 17.94 -6.35
N VAL A 220 15.89 18.80 -6.74
CA VAL A 220 14.46 18.57 -6.53
C VAL A 220 13.96 17.30 -7.23
N PRO A 221 14.32 16.99 -8.49
CA PRO A 221 13.95 15.71 -9.10
C PRO A 221 14.51 14.49 -8.37
N LYS A 222 15.73 14.57 -7.83
CA LYS A 222 16.33 13.50 -7.04
C LYS A 222 15.61 13.31 -5.71
N TYR A 223 15.20 14.39 -5.09
CA TYR A 223 14.40 14.37 -3.87
C TYR A 223 13.03 13.70 -4.10
N VAL A 224 12.29 14.16 -5.12
CA VAL A 224 11.01 13.56 -5.49
C VAL A 224 11.17 12.06 -5.77
N THR A 225 12.23 11.67 -6.49
CA THR A 225 12.55 10.26 -6.74
C THR A 225 12.82 9.51 -5.45
N SER A 226 13.52 10.10 -4.49
CA SER A 226 13.79 9.49 -3.18
C SER A 226 12.52 9.29 -2.36
N LEU A 227 11.61 10.27 -2.39
CA LEU A 227 10.29 10.18 -1.75
C LEU A 227 9.46 9.04 -2.34
N VAL A 228 9.37 8.97 -3.67
CA VAL A 228 8.63 7.91 -4.37
C VAL A 228 9.25 6.54 -4.08
N TYR A 229 10.57 6.43 -4.09
CA TYR A 229 11.25 5.17 -3.75
C TYR A 229 11.01 4.74 -2.30
N GLY A 230 11.13 5.67 -1.35
CA GLY A 230 10.80 5.42 0.06
C GLY A 230 9.36 4.94 0.23
N ALA A 231 8.41 5.61 -0.42
CA ALA A 231 7.00 5.23 -0.41
C ALA A 231 6.75 3.84 -1.04
N LEU A 232 7.47 3.48 -2.11
CA LEU A 232 7.39 2.14 -2.71
C LEU A 232 7.84 1.05 -1.73
N VAL A 233 8.96 1.27 -1.06
CA VAL A 233 9.49 0.30 -0.08
C VAL A 233 8.56 0.17 1.13
N GLU A 234 8.07 1.30 1.67
CA GLU A 234 7.09 1.31 2.76
C GLU A 234 5.76 0.65 2.36
N ALA A 235 5.30 0.89 1.14
CA ALA A 235 4.06 0.30 0.62
C ALA A 235 4.16 -1.22 0.52
N VAL A 236 5.31 -1.76 0.08
CA VAL A 236 5.55 -3.21 0.07
C VAL A 236 5.54 -3.79 1.49
N ALA A 237 6.13 -3.09 2.47
CA ALA A 237 6.08 -3.51 3.86
C ALA A 237 4.64 -3.47 4.40
N SER A 238 3.90 -2.39 4.15
CA SER A 238 2.52 -2.20 4.56
C SER A 238 1.57 -3.23 3.94
N GLU A 239 1.71 -3.51 2.65
CA GLU A 239 0.96 -4.53 1.94
C GLU A 239 1.14 -5.92 2.57
N ASN A 240 2.40 -6.32 2.82
CA ASN A 240 2.69 -7.62 3.39
C ASN A 240 2.31 -7.68 4.87
N GLY A 241 2.40 -6.59 5.63
CA GLY A 241 1.88 -6.48 6.99
C GLY A 241 0.36 -6.66 7.05
N ALA A 242 -0.37 -5.94 6.21
CA ALA A 242 -1.83 -6.04 6.10
C ALA A 242 -2.28 -7.45 5.67
N ARG A 243 -1.58 -8.05 4.69
CA ARG A 243 -1.87 -9.42 4.23
C ARG A 243 -1.57 -10.45 5.32
N MET A 244 -0.47 -10.33 6.02
CA MET A 244 -0.14 -11.20 7.15
C MET A 244 -1.25 -11.18 8.20
N GLN A 245 -1.73 -10.01 8.59
CA GLN A 245 -2.79 -9.85 9.58
C GLN A 245 -4.15 -10.39 9.07
N ALA A 246 -4.49 -10.12 7.81
CA ALA A 246 -5.71 -10.64 7.20
C ALA A 246 -5.70 -12.18 7.13
N MET A 247 -4.55 -12.77 6.79
CA MET A 247 -4.40 -14.24 6.72
C MET A 247 -4.39 -14.88 8.11
N ASP A 248 -3.85 -14.19 9.12
CA ASP A 248 -3.92 -14.63 10.52
C ASP A 248 -5.37 -14.69 11.01
N SER A 249 -6.12 -13.62 10.82
CA SER A 249 -7.55 -13.57 11.16
C SER A 249 -8.35 -14.65 10.42
N ALA A 250 -8.09 -14.83 9.11
CA ALA A 250 -8.76 -15.86 8.32
C ALA A 250 -8.42 -17.28 8.81
N THR A 251 -7.19 -17.53 9.26
CA THR A 251 -6.76 -18.83 9.79
C THR A 251 -7.47 -19.14 11.11
N ASN A 252 -7.56 -18.17 12.01
CA ASN A 252 -8.24 -18.31 13.30
C ASN A 252 -9.77 -18.53 13.11
N ASN A 253 -10.39 -17.75 12.23
CA ASN A 253 -11.81 -17.94 11.89
C ASN A 253 -12.08 -19.34 11.29
N ALA A 254 -11.16 -19.83 10.44
CA ALA A 254 -11.28 -21.17 9.89
C ALA A 254 -11.18 -22.25 10.96
N GLU A 255 -10.34 -22.08 11.97
CA GLU A 255 -10.22 -23.00 13.11
C GLU A 255 -11.51 -23.08 13.93
N GLU A 256 -12.12 -21.94 14.21
CA GLU A 256 -13.43 -21.88 14.90
C GLU A 256 -14.53 -22.61 14.11
N ILE A 257 -14.58 -22.36 12.78
CA ILE A 257 -15.55 -23.05 11.89
C ILE A 257 -15.31 -24.56 11.87
N ILE A 258 -14.06 -25.02 11.84
CA ILE A 258 -13.71 -26.45 11.88
C ILE A 258 -14.15 -27.08 13.19
N SER A 259 -13.97 -26.39 14.31
CA SER A 259 -14.42 -26.85 15.64
C SER A 259 -15.94 -27.00 15.69
N ASP A 260 -16.68 -25.99 15.25
CA ASP A 260 -18.16 -26.03 15.22
C ASP A 260 -18.69 -27.15 14.29
N LEU A 261 -18.10 -27.28 13.09
CA LEU A 261 -18.45 -28.35 12.16
C LEU A 261 -18.12 -29.74 12.73
N SER A 262 -17.08 -29.86 13.54
CA SER A 262 -16.72 -31.11 14.21
C SER A 262 -17.78 -31.54 15.22
N LEU A 263 -18.26 -30.60 16.02
CA LEU A 263 -19.36 -30.81 16.98
C LEU A 263 -20.64 -31.22 16.24
N LYS A 264 -21.01 -30.50 15.18
CA LYS A 264 -22.20 -30.83 14.36
C LYS A 264 -22.09 -32.19 13.69
N TYR A 265 -20.91 -32.54 13.18
CA TYR A 265 -20.65 -33.85 12.60
C TYR A 265 -20.83 -34.98 13.63
N ASN A 266 -20.25 -34.82 14.83
CA ASN A 266 -20.35 -35.82 15.89
C ASN A 266 -21.81 -36.02 16.36
N ARG A 267 -22.58 -34.93 16.53
CA ARG A 267 -24.01 -35.03 16.84
C ARG A 267 -24.83 -35.72 15.76
N ALA A 268 -24.59 -35.36 14.49
CA ALA A 268 -25.26 -35.98 13.37
C ALA A 268 -24.93 -37.48 13.27
N ARG A 269 -23.65 -37.85 13.49
CA ARG A 269 -23.20 -39.24 13.52
C ARG A 269 -23.90 -40.05 14.62
N GLN A 270 -23.93 -39.48 15.85
CA GLN A 270 -24.62 -40.17 16.96
C GLN A 270 -26.11 -40.35 16.68
N GLY A 271 -26.78 -39.33 16.15
CA GLY A 271 -28.19 -39.41 15.74
C GLY A 271 -28.43 -40.46 14.68
N SER A 272 -27.58 -40.56 13.64
CA SER A 272 -27.67 -41.58 12.59
C SER A 272 -27.49 -43.00 13.16
N ILE A 273 -26.48 -43.21 14.01
CA ILE A 273 -26.24 -44.51 14.68
C ILE A 273 -27.45 -44.91 15.54
N THR A 274 -27.99 -43.95 16.33
CA THR A 274 -29.15 -44.23 17.18
C THR A 274 -30.38 -44.58 16.34
N GLN A 275 -30.60 -43.87 15.24
CA GLN A 275 -31.70 -44.16 14.32
C GLN A 275 -31.56 -45.56 13.68
N GLU A 276 -30.38 -45.88 13.16
CA GLU A 276 -30.10 -47.20 12.60
C GLU A 276 -30.32 -48.36 13.61
N LEU A 277 -29.86 -48.15 14.86
CA LEU A 277 -30.10 -49.11 15.93
C LEU A 277 -31.59 -49.24 16.27
N THR A 278 -32.31 -48.14 16.34
CA THR A 278 -33.76 -48.16 16.58
C THR A 278 -34.52 -48.88 15.45
N GLU A 279 -34.16 -48.63 14.20
CA GLU A 279 -34.76 -49.28 13.04
C GLU A 279 -34.49 -50.78 13.05
N ILE A 280 -33.29 -51.24 13.41
CA ILE A 280 -32.93 -52.65 13.53
C ILE A 280 -33.75 -53.34 14.65
N ILE A 281 -33.84 -52.70 15.83
CA ILE A 281 -34.61 -53.23 16.97
C ILE A 281 -36.09 -53.34 16.62
N ALA A 282 -36.68 -52.27 16.08
CA ALA A 282 -38.08 -52.25 15.65
C ALA A 282 -38.38 -53.29 14.59
N GLY A 283 -37.44 -53.52 13.63
CA GLY A 283 -37.54 -54.54 12.61
C GLY A 283 -37.46 -55.97 13.21
N ALA A 284 -36.62 -56.20 14.21
CA ALA A 284 -36.54 -57.49 14.91
C ALA A 284 -37.80 -57.80 15.73
N GLU A 285 -38.36 -56.78 16.46
CA GLU A 285 -39.62 -56.92 17.17
C GLU A 285 -40.82 -57.19 16.26
N ALA A 286 -40.84 -56.63 15.05
CA ALA A 286 -41.92 -56.86 14.09
C ALA A 286 -41.87 -58.27 13.44
N LEU A 287 -40.75 -59.01 13.55
CA LEU A 287 -40.56 -60.38 13.04
C LEU A 287 -40.71 -61.44 14.12
N SER A 288 -40.80 -61.10 15.35
CA SER A 288 -41.06 -62.01 16.48
C SER A 288 -42.53 -62.02 16.84
#